data_3e6345cce711a18737c3e7e057190cca
#
_entry.id   3e6345cce711a18737c3e7e057190cca
#
_cell.length_a   1.000
_cell.length_b   1.000
_cell.length_c   1.000
_cell.angle_alpha   90.00
_cell.angle_beta   90.00
_cell.angle_gamma   90.00
#
_symmetry.space_group_name_H-M   'P 1'
#
loop_
_entity.id
_entity.type
_entity.pdbx_description
1 polymer ?
#
loop_
_entity_poly.entity_id
_entity_poly.type
_entity_poly.pdbx_seq_one_letter_code
_entity_poly.pdbx_strand_id
1 'polypeptide(L)' 'MRFEILRLDDPQSSATDRLIADAETVRRLVEDAARTGERLYIRPCQGS' A
#
# COMPACT_ATOMS: atom_id res chain seq x y z
N MET A 1 -2.86 -8.12 -12.07
CA MET A 1 -2.24 -8.42 -10.79
C MET A 1 -2.61 -7.40 -9.76
N ARG A 2 -2.90 -7.86 -8.57
CA ARG A 2 -3.31 -6.96 -7.52
C ARG A 2 -2.32 -7.01 -6.38
N PHE A 3 -2.23 -5.92 -5.67
CA PHE A 3 -1.32 -5.79 -4.55
C PHE A 3 -2.06 -5.27 -3.34
N GLU A 4 -1.59 -5.69 -2.19
CA GLU A 4 -2.14 -5.24 -0.92
C GLU A 4 -1.19 -4.22 -0.32
N ILE A 5 -1.72 -3.08 0.06
CA ILE A 5 -0.92 -1.97 0.57
C ILE A 5 -1.34 -1.66 1.98
N LEU A 6 -0.37 -1.62 2.87
CA LEU A 6 -0.60 -1.30 4.26
C LEU A 6 0.23 -0.10 4.64
N ARG A 7 -0.35 0.82 5.39
CA ARG A 7 0.38 1.98 5.87
C ARG A 7 1.03 1.66 7.19
N LEU A 8 2.31 1.89 7.27
CA LEU A 8 3.06 1.60 8.49
C LEU A 8 3.24 2.84 9.36
N ASP A 9 2.92 3.98 8.81
CA ASP A 9 3.17 5.23 9.52
C ASP A 9 2.11 5.56 10.54
N ASP A 10 0.95 5.00 10.42
CA ASP A 10 -0.16 5.34 11.29
C ASP A 10 -0.27 4.31 12.40
N PRO A 11 0.08 4.68 13.62
CA PRO A 11 0.01 3.72 14.72
C PRO A 11 -1.41 3.30 15.03
N GLN A 12 -2.37 4.08 14.60
CA GLN A 12 -3.77 3.75 14.85
C GLN A 12 -4.39 2.98 13.71
N SER A 13 -3.70 2.87 12.61
CA SER A 13 -4.27 2.15 11.49
C SER A 13 -4.26 0.68 11.84
N SER A 14 -5.42 0.10 11.86
CA SER A 14 -5.53 -1.30 12.17
C SER A 14 -5.34 -2.12 10.91
N ALA A 15 -5.33 -3.43 11.07
CA ALA A 15 -5.14 -4.31 9.94
C ALA A 15 -6.27 -4.19 8.92
N THR A 16 -7.33 -3.54 9.28
CA THR A 16 -8.43 -3.35 8.35
C THR A 16 -8.17 -2.22 7.38
N ASP A 17 -7.13 -1.46 7.61
CA ASP A 17 -6.86 -0.30 6.78
C ASP A 17 -5.94 -0.68 5.63
N ARG A 18 -6.30 -1.67 4.89
CA ARG A 18 -5.50 -2.10 3.76
C ARG A 18 -6.22 -1.75 2.47
N LEU A 19 -5.41 -1.47 1.47
CA LEU A 19 -5.92 -1.07 0.18
C LEU A 19 -5.48 -2.08 -0.88
N ILE A 20 -6.39 -2.45 -1.73
CA ILE A 20 -6.08 -3.35 -2.82
C ILE A 20 -6.02 -2.55 -4.11
N ALA A 21 -4.92 -2.66 -4.82
CA ALA A 21 -4.75 -1.88 -6.03
C ALA A 21 -3.92 -2.67 -7.03
N ASP A 22 -4.00 -2.26 -8.28
CA ASP A 22 -3.22 -2.91 -9.31
C ASP A 22 -1.83 -2.28 -9.39
N ALA A 23 -1.01 -2.79 -10.30
CA ALA A 23 0.39 -2.37 -10.35
C ALA A 23 0.53 -0.89 -10.65
N GLU A 24 -0.31 -0.36 -11.51
CA GLU A 24 -0.21 1.05 -11.87
C GLU A 24 -0.52 1.94 -10.68
N THR A 25 -1.57 1.60 -9.97
CA THR A 25 -1.95 2.39 -8.82
C THR A 25 -0.89 2.28 -7.72
N VAL A 26 -0.35 1.09 -7.53
CA VAL A 26 0.70 0.89 -6.54
C VAL A 26 1.90 1.78 -6.86
N ARG A 27 2.24 1.88 -8.14
CA ARG A 27 3.37 2.69 -8.54
C ARG A 27 3.16 4.15 -8.14
N ARG A 28 1.96 4.67 -8.37
CA ARG A 28 1.66 6.04 -7.99
C ARG A 28 1.72 6.23 -6.49
N LEU A 29 1.20 5.26 -5.76
CA LEU A 29 1.22 5.35 -4.31
C LEU A 29 2.64 5.36 -3.78
N VAL A 30 3.49 4.54 -4.37
CA VAL A 30 4.89 4.49 -3.94
C VAL A 30 5.58 5.82 -4.23
N GLU A 31 5.33 6.39 -5.39
CA GLU A 31 5.93 7.68 -5.72
C GLU A 31 5.45 8.76 -4.77
N ASP A 32 4.16 8.73 -4.47
CA ASP A 32 3.60 9.72 -3.56
C ASP A 32 4.18 9.55 -2.16
N ALA A 33 4.30 8.31 -1.72
CA ALA A 33 4.85 8.04 -0.40
C ALA A 33 6.31 8.49 -0.30
N ALA A 34 7.06 8.29 -1.37
CA ALA A 34 8.45 8.72 -1.38
C ALA A 34 8.55 10.24 -1.27
N ARG A 35 7.57 10.92 -1.82
CA ARG A 35 7.57 12.38 -1.77
C ARG A 35 7.25 12.90 -0.38
N THR A 36 6.35 12.25 0.30
CA THR A 36 5.93 12.67 1.64
C THR A 36 6.70 11.99 2.75
N GLY A 37 7.49 10.99 2.42
CA GLY A 37 8.22 10.27 3.44
C GLY A 37 7.41 9.20 4.12
N GLU A 38 6.30 8.83 3.58
CA GLU A 38 5.46 7.80 4.17
C GLU A 38 6.03 6.42 3.92
N ARG A 39 5.72 5.51 4.81
CA ARG A 39 6.15 4.13 4.66
C ARG A 39 4.97 3.26 4.32
N LEU A 40 5.13 2.47 3.29
CA LEU A 40 4.09 1.56 2.84
C LEU A 40 4.63 0.16 2.78
N TYR A 41 3.80 -0.78 3.16
CA TYR A 41 4.12 -2.19 3.03
C TYR A 41 3.27 -2.75 1.90
N ILE A 42 3.91 -3.22 0.85
CA ILE A 42 3.22 -3.69 -0.33
C ILE A 42 3.59 -5.13 -0.58
N ARG A 43 2.61 -5.95 -0.80
CA ARG A 43 2.85 -7.35 -1.11
C ARG A 43 1.86 -7.82 -2.16
N PRO A 44 2.23 -8.80 -2.96
CA PRO A 44 1.33 -9.28 -4.00
C PRO A 44 0.14 -9.98 -3.37
N CYS A 45 -1.01 -9.72 -3.95
CA CYS A 45 -2.24 -10.32 -3.48
C CYS A 45 -2.53 -11.51 -4.37
N GLN A 46 -2.30 -12.67 -3.86
CA GLN A 46 -2.56 -13.88 -4.62
C GLN A 46 -3.91 -14.41 -4.29
N GLY A 47 -4.88 -13.72 -4.64
CA GLY A 47 -6.21 -14.15 -4.27
C GLY A 47 -6.78 -14.98 -5.30
N SER A 48 -6.61 -15.33 -6.15
CA SER A 48 -7.29 -16.14 -7.08
C SER A 48 -8.70 -15.80 -7.26
#